data_b59ea3396015b1a57ffcd224a0afc809
#
_entry.id   b59ea3396015b1a57ffcd224a0afc809
#
_cell.length_a   1.000
_cell.length_b   1.000
_cell.length_c   1.000
_cell.angle_alpha   90.00
_cell.angle_beta   90.00
_cell.angle_gamma   90.00
#
_symmetry.space_group_name_H-M   'P 1'
#
loop_
_entity.id
_entity.type
_entity.pdbx_description
1 polymer ?
#
loop_
_entity_poly.entity_id
_entity_poly.type
_entity_poly.pdbx_seq_one_letter_code
_entity_poly.pdbx_strand_id
1 'polypeptide(L)'
;FYEGRLAEIDLPESQKPVVDAAFEELTESEEVQRREKLKSKWARIEAMVGTERRLELVAKDLVEHFEERQAGDPATPMKGMVVCMSRRICVDLYAEIVKLRPEWHGAEAGADAGDEVGAVKVVMTGSSSDPLDWQQHIRNKPRREALARRFKDPDDPFKLVIVRDMWLTGFDAPSLATMYIDKPMRGHGLMQAIARVNRVFRDKQGGVIVDYLGIAYQLKQALNDY
;
A
#
# COMPACT_ATOMS: atom_id res chain seq x y z
N PHE A 1 15.09 -7.08 0.72
CA PHE A 1 15.06 -7.33 -0.73
C PHE A 1 14.17 -6.29 -1.40
N TYR A 2 14.44 -6.00 -2.67
CA TYR A 2 13.67 -5.06 -3.48
C TYR A 2 13.30 -5.73 -4.81
N GLU A 3 12.02 -5.64 -5.16
CA GLU A 3 11.48 -6.14 -6.42
C GLU A 3 10.72 -5.02 -7.14
N GLY A 4 11.22 -4.59 -8.30
CA GLY A 4 10.49 -3.71 -9.20
C GLY A 4 9.50 -4.53 -10.02
N ARG A 5 8.22 -4.41 -9.71
CA ARG A 5 7.11 -4.97 -10.47
C ARG A 5 6.30 -3.81 -11.03
N LEU A 6 6.78 -3.25 -12.13
CA LEU A 6 5.92 -2.40 -12.92
C LEU A 6 4.82 -3.31 -13.45
N ALA A 7 3.63 -3.25 -12.84
CA ALA A 7 2.44 -3.64 -13.59
C ALA A 7 2.57 -2.90 -14.91
N GLU A 8 2.55 -3.60 -16.05
CA GLU A 8 2.64 -2.98 -17.37
C GLU A 8 1.57 -1.89 -17.42
N ILE A 9 1.98 -0.71 -16.98
CA ILE A 9 1.17 0.48 -17.11
C ILE A 9 1.22 0.67 -18.61
N ASP A 10 0.07 0.52 -19.24
CA ASP A 10 -0.18 0.92 -20.61
C ASP A 10 -0.11 2.46 -20.69
N LEU A 11 1.01 3.00 -20.19
CA LEU A 11 1.37 4.39 -20.34
C LEU A 11 2.10 4.45 -21.67
N PRO A 12 1.58 5.22 -22.64
CA PRO A 12 2.33 5.54 -23.84
C PRO A 12 3.73 5.99 -23.42
N GLU A 13 4.77 5.53 -24.09
CA GLU A 13 6.18 5.90 -23.78
C GLU A 13 6.38 7.41 -23.68
N SER A 14 5.53 8.20 -24.36
CA SER A 14 5.49 9.66 -24.27
C SER A 14 5.08 10.21 -22.89
N GLN A 15 4.47 9.41 -22.02
CA GLN A 15 4.05 9.82 -20.67
C GLN A 15 4.99 9.36 -19.55
N LYS A 16 5.88 8.40 -19.81
CA LYS A 16 6.93 7.96 -18.85
C LYS A 16 7.81 9.12 -18.37
N PRO A 17 8.32 10.01 -19.25
CA PRO A 17 9.11 11.18 -18.82
C PRO A 17 8.32 12.19 -17.97
N VAL A 18 6.99 12.23 -18.09
CA VAL A 18 6.12 13.13 -17.31
C VAL A 18 6.01 12.67 -15.86
N VAL A 19 6.01 11.37 -15.62
CA VAL A 19 6.00 10.78 -14.27
C VAL A 19 7.36 11.04 -13.61
N ASP A 20 8.46 10.78 -14.30
CA ASP A 20 9.82 10.98 -13.80
C ASP A 20 10.11 12.46 -13.52
N ALA A 21 9.77 13.36 -14.44
CA ALA A 21 9.94 14.81 -14.25
C ALA A 21 9.04 15.37 -13.13
N ALA A 22 7.82 14.85 -12.98
CA ALA A 22 6.95 15.22 -11.88
C ALA A 22 7.49 14.73 -10.52
N PHE A 23 8.21 13.64 -10.51
CA PHE A 23 8.93 13.11 -9.34
C PHE A 23 10.08 14.03 -8.92
N GLU A 24 10.93 14.45 -9.83
CA GLU A 24 12.09 15.32 -9.54
C GLU A 24 11.65 16.70 -9.02
N GLU A 25 10.60 17.29 -9.58
CA GLU A 25 10.14 18.63 -9.23
C GLU A 25 9.34 18.71 -7.90
N LEU A 26 8.85 17.55 -7.37
CA LEU A 26 8.29 17.44 -6.02
C LEU A 26 9.33 17.66 -4.92
N THR A 27 10.62 17.78 -5.28
CA THR A 27 11.76 17.73 -4.35
C THR A 27 12.35 19.09 -3.96
N GLU A 28 12.09 20.15 -4.71
CA GLU A 28 12.69 21.46 -4.41
C GLU A 28 11.73 22.41 -3.71
N SER A 29 12.16 22.96 -2.58
CA SER A 29 11.39 23.87 -1.72
C SER A 29 11.12 25.23 -2.37
N GLU A 30 9.95 25.75 -2.09
CA GLU A 30 9.48 27.13 -1.90
C GLU A 30 8.24 27.60 -2.69
N GLU A 31 7.34 28.30 -1.95
CA GLU A 31 6.27 29.24 -2.29
C GLU A 31 4.88 28.73 -2.78
N VAL A 32 3.84 29.53 -2.47
CA VAL A 32 2.41 29.22 -2.62
C VAL A 32 2.02 28.78 -4.04
N GLN A 33 2.62 29.34 -5.09
CA GLN A 33 2.40 28.94 -6.48
C GLN A 33 2.93 27.52 -6.79
N ARG A 34 3.96 27.10 -6.09
CA ARG A 34 4.51 25.74 -6.17
C ARG A 34 3.55 24.72 -5.54
N ARG A 35 2.86 25.08 -4.45
CA ARG A 35 1.87 24.18 -3.82
C ARG A 35 0.70 23.85 -4.76
N GLU A 36 0.22 24.78 -5.56
CA GLU A 36 -0.86 24.54 -6.52
C GLU A 36 -0.40 23.70 -7.71
N LYS A 37 0.78 23.94 -8.24
CA LYS A 37 1.40 23.11 -9.27
C LYS A 37 1.66 21.68 -8.75
N LEU A 38 2.13 21.55 -7.52
CA LEU A 38 2.33 20.24 -6.87
C LEU A 38 1.02 19.49 -6.68
N LYS A 39 -0.05 20.16 -6.25
CA LYS A 39 -1.39 19.55 -6.13
C LYS A 39 -1.91 19.08 -7.49
N SER A 40 -1.74 19.88 -8.56
CA SER A 40 -2.19 19.50 -9.90
C SER A 40 -1.39 18.31 -10.48
N LYS A 41 -0.08 18.25 -10.25
CA LYS A 41 0.77 17.13 -10.65
C LYS A 41 0.42 15.87 -9.88
N TRP A 42 0.26 15.98 -8.55
CA TRP A 42 -0.19 14.87 -7.71
C TRP A 42 -1.53 14.31 -8.17
N ALA A 43 -2.50 15.19 -8.48
CA ALA A 43 -3.81 14.77 -8.98
C ALA A 43 -3.72 14.06 -10.33
N ARG A 44 -2.80 14.47 -11.23
CA ARG A 44 -2.57 13.76 -12.50
C ARG A 44 -2.00 12.37 -12.27
N ILE A 45 -0.97 12.24 -11.44
CA ILE A 45 -0.38 10.93 -11.12
C ILE A 45 -1.44 10.04 -10.47
N GLU A 46 -2.21 10.58 -9.52
CA GLU A 46 -3.30 9.84 -8.88
C GLU A 46 -4.36 9.37 -9.87
N ALA A 47 -4.73 10.20 -10.84
CA ALA A 47 -5.69 9.84 -11.88
C ALA A 47 -5.16 8.68 -12.77
N MET A 48 -3.86 8.68 -13.08
CA MET A 48 -3.23 7.62 -13.87
C MET A 48 -3.06 6.32 -13.08
N VAL A 49 -2.56 6.43 -11.85
CA VAL A 49 -2.32 5.28 -10.94
C VAL A 49 -3.64 4.62 -10.55
N GLY A 50 -4.69 5.39 -10.34
CA GLY A 50 -6.01 4.93 -9.91
C GLY A 50 -6.97 4.59 -11.04
N THR A 51 -6.51 4.25 -12.26
CA THR A 51 -7.39 3.73 -13.31
C THR A 51 -7.83 2.30 -12.99
N GLU A 52 -9.08 1.96 -13.26
CA GLU A 52 -9.67 0.65 -12.99
C GLU A 52 -8.81 -0.48 -13.58
N ARG A 53 -8.48 -0.40 -14.86
CA ARG A 53 -7.64 -1.40 -15.55
C ARG A 53 -6.29 -1.61 -14.87
N ARG A 54 -5.64 -0.52 -14.40
CA ARG A 54 -4.36 -0.65 -13.70
C ARG A 54 -4.54 -1.30 -12.33
N LEU A 55 -5.59 -0.94 -11.60
CA LEU A 55 -5.87 -1.51 -10.28
C LEU A 55 -6.20 -3.00 -10.38
N GLU A 56 -6.90 -3.44 -11.42
CA GLU A 56 -7.10 -4.87 -11.72
C GLU A 56 -5.76 -5.62 -11.88
N LEU A 57 -4.82 -5.05 -12.67
CA LEU A 57 -3.50 -5.65 -12.89
C LEU A 57 -2.66 -5.68 -11.61
N VAL A 58 -2.66 -4.58 -10.86
CA VAL A 58 -1.95 -4.50 -9.57
C VAL A 58 -2.54 -5.48 -8.57
N ALA A 59 -3.87 -5.57 -8.46
CA ALA A 59 -4.54 -6.51 -7.56
C ALA A 59 -4.19 -7.95 -7.89
N LYS A 60 -4.20 -8.31 -9.19
CA LYS A 60 -3.85 -9.65 -9.64
C LYS A 60 -2.40 -10.02 -9.28
N ASP A 61 -1.45 -9.18 -9.69
CA ASP A 61 -0.02 -9.41 -9.40
C ASP A 61 0.25 -9.47 -7.88
N LEU A 62 -0.36 -8.56 -7.12
CA LEU A 62 -0.22 -8.50 -5.66
C LEU A 62 -0.72 -9.78 -4.99
N VAL A 63 -1.91 -10.25 -5.37
CA VAL A 63 -2.51 -11.46 -4.80
C VAL A 63 -1.65 -12.68 -5.13
N GLU A 64 -1.30 -12.87 -6.40
CA GLU A 64 -0.45 -13.98 -6.86
C GLU A 64 0.91 -13.97 -6.13
N HIS A 65 1.60 -12.84 -6.12
CA HIS A 65 2.88 -12.70 -5.43
C HIS A 65 2.77 -12.95 -3.91
N PHE A 66 1.72 -12.45 -3.27
CA PHE A 66 1.54 -12.63 -1.83
C PHE A 66 1.29 -14.10 -1.48
N GLU A 67 0.47 -14.81 -2.27
CA GLU A 67 0.18 -16.23 -2.09
C GLU A 67 1.42 -17.10 -2.38
N GLU A 68 2.17 -16.81 -3.44
CA GLU A 68 3.43 -17.51 -3.75
C GLU A 68 4.44 -17.41 -2.61
N ARG A 69 4.58 -16.22 -2.03
CA ARG A 69 5.47 -16.02 -0.89
C ARG A 69 5.02 -16.77 0.35
N GLN A 70 3.72 -16.83 0.62
CA GLN A 70 3.19 -17.62 1.73
C GLN A 70 3.38 -19.13 1.50
N ALA A 71 3.19 -19.59 0.28
CA ALA A 71 3.41 -20.98 -0.09
C ALA A 71 4.89 -21.39 -0.01
N GLY A 72 5.81 -20.45 -0.29
CA GLY A 72 7.25 -20.69 -0.22
C GLY A 72 7.80 -20.86 1.21
N ASP A 73 7.11 -20.32 2.22
CA ASP A 73 7.44 -20.51 3.64
C ASP A 73 6.16 -20.62 4.50
N PRO A 74 5.51 -21.78 4.48
CA PRO A 74 4.27 -22.00 5.23
C PRO A 74 4.44 -21.94 6.75
N ALA A 75 5.66 -22.14 7.25
CA ALA A 75 5.95 -22.17 8.69
C ALA A 75 6.07 -20.78 9.30
N THR A 76 6.36 -19.77 8.49
CA THR A 76 6.52 -18.40 8.96
C THR A 76 5.29 -17.56 8.58
N PRO A 77 4.42 -17.18 9.53
CA PRO A 77 3.31 -16.29 9.25
C PRO A 77 3.81 -14.96 8.70
N MET A 78 3.42 -14.62 7.48
CA MET A 78 3.83 -13.39 6.81
C MET A 78 2.65 -12.45 6.62
N LYS A 79 2.82 -11.20 7.04
CA LYS A 79 1.87 -10.12 6.81
C LYS A 79 2.36 -9.22 5.67
N GLY A 80 1.42 -8.65 4.91
CA GLY A 80 1.68 -7.68 3.85
C GLY A 80 1.04 -6.32 4.12
N MET A 81 1.69 -5.26 3.68
CA MET A 81 1.16 -3.90 3.71
C MET A 81 1.19 -3.30 2.32
N VAL A 82 0.08 -2.75 1.87
CA VAL A 82 -0.04 -2.03 0.60
C VAL A 82 -0.15 -0.53 0.88
N VAL A 83 0.72 0.26 0.26
CA VAL A 83 0.75 1.71 0.43
C VAL A 83 0.28 2.38 -0.84
N CYS A 84 -0.91 2.97 -0.81
CA CYS A 84 -1.55 3.61 -1.96
C CYS A 84 -1.46 5.14 -1.91
N MET A 85 -1.62 5.80 -3.06
CA MET A 85 -1.57 7.27 -3.17
C MET A 85 -2.71 7.99 -2.45
N SER A 86 -3.92 7.43 -2.49
CA SER A 86 -5.11 8.08 -1.94
C SER A 86 -6.06 7.08 -1.28
N ARG A 87 -7.02 7.60 -0.50
CA ARG A 87 -8.06 6.79 0.14
C ARG A 87 -8.96 6.12 -0.91
N ARG A 88 -9.26 6.82 -2.00
CA ARG A 88 -10.01 6.26 -3.14
C ARG A 88 -9.31 5.03 -3.69
N ILE A 89 -8.03 5.15 -4.02
CA ILE A 89 -7.25 4.02 -4.54
C ILE A 89 -7.18 2.86 -3.53
N CYS A 90 -7.11 3.14 -2.21
CA CYS A 90 -7.18 2.08 -1.20
C CYS A 90 -8.49 1.29 -1.28
N VAL A 91 -9.62 1.97 -1.43
CA VAL A 91 -10.95 1.34 -1.50
C VAL A 91 -11.13 0.60 -2.83
N ASP A 92 -10.76 1.24 -3.94
CA ASP A 92 -10.86 0.64 -5.27
C ASP A 92 -9.98 -0.62 -5.37
N LEU A 93 -8.73 -0.56 -4.91
CA LEU A 93 -7.83 -1.72 -4.88
C LEU A 93 -8.35 -2.84 -3.97
N TYR A 94 -8.92 -2.49 -2.82
CA TYR A 94 -9.57 -3.46 -1.95
C TYR A 94 -10.69 -4.21 -2.68
N ALA A 95 -11.54 -3.48 -3.42
CA ALA A 95 -12.62 -4.08 -4.20
C ALA A 95 -12.08 -5.06 -5.26
N GLU A 96 -11.01 -4.69 -5.97
CA GLU A 96 -10.38 -5.59 -6.95
C GLU A 96 -9.78 -6.84 -6.30
N ILE A 97 -9.13 -6.71 -5.13
CA ILE A 97 -8.60 -7.86 -4.39
C ILE A 97 -9.75 -8.80 -3.95
N VAL A 98 -10.84 -8.25 -3.45
CA VAL A 98 -12.01 -9.03 -3.02
C VAL A 98 -12.71 -9.72 -4.20
N LYS A 99 -12.73 -9.12 -5.40
CA LYS A 99 -13.21 -9.83 -6.61
C LYS A 99 -12.38 -11.08 -6.92
N LEU A 100 -11.06 -11.03 -6.71
CA LEU A 100 -10.15 -12.16 -6.94
C LEU A 100 -10.18 -13.21 -5.82
N ARG A 101 -10.41 -12.75 -4.58
CA ARG A 101 -10.42 -13.59 -3.36
C ARG A 101 -11.58 -13.17 -2.45
N PRO A 102 -12.83 -13.55 -2.78
CA PRO A 102 -14.00 -13.21 -1.98
C PRO A 102 -13.90 -13.65 -0.51
N GLU A 103 -13.26 -14.78 -0.27
CA GLU A 103 -13.02 -15.30 1.08
C GLU A 103 -12.13 -14.39 1.95
N TRP A 104 -11.31 -13.51 1.36
CA TRP A 104 -10.50 -12.56 2.11
C TRP A 104 -11.32 -11.41 2.69
N HIS A 105 -12.50 -11.17 2.17
CA HIS A 105 -13.45 -10.21 2.73
C HIS A 105 -13.94 -10.64 4.13
N GLY A 106 -14.24 -11.93 4.29
CA GLY A 106 -14.64 -12.54 5.57
C GLY A 106 -16.12 -12.44 5.88
N ALA A 107 -16.95 -12.04 4.91
CA ALA A 107 -18.40 -12.05 4.97
C ALA A 107 -18.97 -12.40 3.59
N GLU A 108 -20.30 -12.62 3.52
CA GLU A 108 -20.96 -12.79 2.21
C GLU A 108 -20.84 -11.52 1.37
N ALA A 109 -20.86 -11.67 0.05
CA ALA A 109 -20.72 -10.56 -0.88
C ALA A 109 -21.79 -9.47 -0.61
N GLY A 110 -21.33 -8.24 -0.44
CA GLY A 110 -22.19 -7.08 -0.17
C GLY A 110 -22.54 -6.83 1.29
N ALA A 111 -22.16 -7.72 2.22
CA ALA A 111 -22.29 -7.48 3.66
C ALA A 111 -21.04 -6.77 4.23
N ASP A 112 -21.20 -5.96 5.29
CA ASP A 112 -20.05 -5.45 6.05
C ASP A 112 -19.41 -6.61 6.80
N ALA A 113 -18.17 -6.95 6.48
CA ALA A 113 -17.43 -8.01 7.14
C ALA A 113 -17.04 -7.69 8.59
N GLY A 114 -17.34 -6.48 9.08
CA GLY A 114 -16.93 -6.04 10.41
C GLY A 114 -15.39 -5.99 10.56
N ASP A 115 -14.94 -5.78 11.79
CA ASP A 115 -13.51 -5.67 12.09
C ASP A 115 -12.88 -6.98 12.58
N GLU A 116 -13.72 -7.96 12.97
CA GLU A 116 -13.29 -9.21 13.62
C GLU A 116 -12.90 -10.31 12.63
N VAL A 117 -13.33 -10.20 11.37
CA VAL A 117 -13.14 -11.22 10.34
C VAL A 117 -12.41 -10.66 9.11
N GLY A 118 -12.05 -11.54 8.18
CA GLY A 118 -11.42 -11.21 6.92
C GLY A 118 -9.90 -11.11 6.99
N ALA A 119 -9.30 -11.44 5.86
CA ALA A 119 -7.85 -11.48 5.67
C ALA A 119 -7.27 -10.17 5.12
N VAL A 120 -8.09 -9.31 4.53
CA VAL A 120 -7.71 -8.00 3.99
C VAL A 120 -8.57 -6.88 4.57
N LYS A 121 -7.96 -5.77 4.95
CA LYS A 121 -8.66 -4.57 5.44
C LYS A 121 -7.98 -3.30 4.94
N VAL A 122 -8.81 -2.28 4.63
CA VAL A 122 -8.33 -0.90 4.48
C VAL A 122 -8.30 -0.23 5.84
N VAL A 123 -7.22 0.46 6.18
CA VAL A 123 -7.11 1.26 7.41
C VAL A 123 -6.96 2.73 7.03
N MET A 124 -8.00 3.50 7.27
CA MET A 124 -8.05 4.93 6.96
C MET A 124 -8.88 5.71 7.98
N THR A 125 -8.68 7.02 8.00
CA THR A 125 -9.58 7.98 8.67
C THR A 125 -10.64 8.44 7.70
N GLY A 126 -11.81 8.78 8.21
CA GLY A 126 -12.91 9.30 7.41
C GLY A 126 -13.32 10.72 7.76
N SER A 127 -14.20 11.27 6.94
CA SER A 127 -14.94 12.50 7.18
C SER A 127 -16.43 12.28 6.89
N SER A 128 -17.27 13.20 7.37
CA SER A 128 -18.71 13.15 7.14
C SER A 128 -19.13 13.32 5.67
N SER A 129 -18.22 13.77 4.83
CA SER A 129 -18.42 13.95 3.38
C SER A 129 -17.98 12.75 2.54
N ASP A 130 -17.46 11.70 3.16
CA ASP A 130 -17.00 10.52 2.42
C ASP A 130 -18.19 9.71 1.88
N PRO A 131 -18.05 9.07 0.71
CA PRO A 131 -19.06 8.21 0.10
C PRO A 131 -19.55 7.10 1.04
N LEU A 132 -20.80 6.65 0.86
CA LEU A 132 -21.42 5.63 1.72
C LEU A 132 -20.69 4.27 1.64
N ASP A 133 -20.22 3.89 0.47
CA ASP A 133 -19.47 2.66 0.22
C ASP A 133 -18.11 2.62 0.96
N TRP A 134 -17.59 3.80 1.35
CA TRP A 134 -16.37 3.88 2.15
C TRP A 134 -16.60 3.66 3.65
N GLN A 135 -17.85 3.75 4.12
CA GLN A 135 -18.17 3.71 5.56
C GLN A 135 -17.70 2.42 6.23
N GLN A 136 -17.74 1.29 5.53
CA GLN A 136 -17.19 0.02 6.01
C GLN A 136 -15.68 0.08 6.33
N HIS A 137 -14.95 0.99 5.71
CA HIS A 137 -13.50 1.16 5.88
C HIS A 137 -13.14 2.26 6.88
N ILE A 138 -14.11 3.11 7.25
CA ILE A 138 -13.91 4.24 8.17
C ILE A 138 -14.12 3.77 9.60
N ARG A 139 -13.11 3.98 10.44
CA ARG A 139 -13.13 3.51 11.82
C ARG A 139 -12.69 4.60 12.78
N ASN A 140 -13.32 4.66 13.94
CA ASN A 140 -12.86 5.47 15.05
C ASN A 140 -11.54 4.91 15.63
N LYS A 141 -10.92 5.65 16.53
CA LYS A 141 -9.62 5.28 17.10
C LYS A 141 -9.64 3.89 17.76
N PRO A 142 -10.60 3.53 18.65
CA PRO A 142 -10.63 2.21 19.27
C PRO A 142 -10.71 1.05 18.27
N ARG A 143 -11.53 1.18 17.20
CA ARG A 143 -11.66 0.16 16.16
C ARG A 143 -10.35 0.01 15.36
N ARG A 144 -9.66 1.13 15.05
CA ARG A 144 -8.34 1.07 14.40
C ARG A 144 -7.28 0.43 15.29
N GLU A 145 -7.32 0.65 16.60
CA GLU A 145 -6.42 0.00 17.55
C GLU A 145 -6.71 -1.50 17.66
N ALA A 146 -7.98 -1.92 17.57
CA ALA A 146 -8.35 -3.33 17.50
C ALA A 146 -7.78 -4.01 16.25
N LEU A 147 -7.93 -3.39 15.07
CA LEU A 147 -7.30 -3.88 13.85
C LEU A 147 -5.77 -3.91 13.94
N ALA A 148 -5.16 -2.92 14.61
CA ALA A 148 -3.73 -2.91 14.83
C ALA A 148 -3.25 -4.10 15.68
N ARG A 149 -4.02 -4.48 16.71
CA ARG A 149 -3.72 -5.69 17.52
C ARG A 149 -3.83 -6.95 16.68
N ARG A 150 -4.92 -7.10 15.91
CA ARG A 150 -5.10 -8.23 14.99
C ARG A 150 -3.93 -8.35 13.99
N PHE A 151 -3.54 -7.25 13.37
CA PHE A 151 -2.47 -7.25 12.38
C PHE A 151 -1.09 -7.58 12.98
N LYS A 152 -0.85 -7.19 14.24
CA LYS A 152 0.38 -7.51 14.98
C LYS A 152 0.46 -8.96 15.42
N ASP A 153 -0.69 -9.59 15.64
CA ASP A 153 -0.77 -11.03 15.96
C ASP A 153 -0.42 -11.84 14.70
N PRO A 154 0.70 -12.57 14.69
CA PRO A 154 1.11 -13.34 13.53
C PRO A 154 0.11 -14.44 13.17
N ASP A 155 -0.61 -14.98 14.14
CA ASP A 155 -1.53 -16.10 13.97
C ASP A 155 -2.96 -15.67 13.59
N ASP A 156 -3.27 -14.35 13.67
CA ASP A 156 -4.57 -13.82 13.20
C ASP A 156 -4.68 -13.93 11.67
N PRO A 157 -5.82 -14.37 11.12
CA PRO A 157 -6.07 -14.45 9.68
C PRO A 157 -6.00 -13.13 8.92
N PHE A 158 -6.03 -11.97 9.61
CA PHE A 158 -5.80 -10.66 8.99
C PHE A 158 -4.35 -10.53 8.52
N LYS A 159 -4.11 -10.77 7.24
CA LYS A 159 -2.77 -10.90 6.65
C LYS A 159 -2.36 -9.76 5.72
N LEU A 160 -3.29 -9.00 5.16
CA LEU A 160 -3.00 -7.92 4.22
C LEU A 160 -3.70 -6.63 4.64
N VAL A 161 -2.95 -5.55 4.86
CA VAL A 161 -3.50 -4.22 5.15
C VAL A 161 -3.25 -3.26 4.01
N ILE A 162 -4.24 -2.45 3.66
CA ILE A 162 -4.15 -1.40 2.65
C ILE A 162 -4.25 -0.05 3.36
N VAL A 163 -3.26 0.80 3.17
CA VAL A 163 -3.12 2.10 3.83
C VAL A 163 -2.70 3.19 2.84
N ARG A 164 -2.98 4.43 3.17
CA ARG A 164 -2.39 5.59 2.50
C ARG A 164 -1.12 6.08 3.22
N ASP A 165 -1.25 6.44 4.49
CA ASP A 165 -0.19 7.01 5.33
C ASP A 165 -0.14 6.36 6.71
N MET A 166 -1.25 5.77 7.14
CA MET A 166 -1.37 5.17 8.47
C MET A 166 -0.44 3.97 8.61
N TRP A 167 0.10 3.81 9.82
CA TRP A 167 1.01 2.73 10.19
C TRP A 167 2.39 2.75 9.49
N LEU A 168 2.67 3.70 8.60
CA LEU A 168 4.01 3.90 8.04
C LEU A 168 4.99 4.42 9.10
N THR A 169 4.49 5.17 10.08
CA THR A 169 5.28 5.68 11.21
C THR A 169 4.69 5.19 12.53
N GLY A 170 5.55 4.93 13.51
CA GLY A 170 5.13 4.57 14.87
C GLY A 170 4.43 3.21 15.05
N PHE A 171 4.27 2.43 13.97
CA PHE A 171 3.62 1.12 14.01
C PHE A 171 4.65 -0.01 13.93
N ASP A 172 4.58 -0.96 14.84
CA ASP A 172 5.48 -2.11 14.89
C ASP A 172 4.70 -3.41 14.72
N ALA A 173 5.03 -4.14 13.64
CA ALA A 173 4.50 -5.46 13.33
C ALA A 173 5.66 -6.33 12.80
N PRO A 174 6.34 -7.10 13.67
CA PRO A 174 7.50 -7.89 13.27
C PRO A 174 7.23 -8.93 12.20
N SER A 175 6.01 -9.47 12.14
CA SER A 175 5.54 -10.41 11.11
C SER A 175 5.31 -9.76 9.73
N LEU A 176 5.37 -8.41 9.61
CA LEU A 176 5.31 -7.71 8.34
C LEU A 176 6.53 -8.08 7.48
N ALA A 177 6.30 -8.84 6.42
CA ALA A 177 7.35 -9.40 5.56
C ALA A 177 7.38 -8.77 4.16
N THR A 178 6.27 -8.22 3.69
CA THR A 178 6.18 -7.62 2.36
C THR A 178 5.49 -6.25 2.42
N MET A 179 6.08 -5.27 1.76
CA MET A 179 5.45 -3.97 1.56
C MET A 179 5.33 -3.69 0.06
N TYR A 180 4.11 -3.51 -0.39
CA TYR A 180 3.76 -3.15 -1.76
C TYR A 180 3.60 -1.64 -1.84
N ILE A 181 4.44 -0.98 -2.64
CA ILE A 181 4.46 0.47 -2.76
C ILE A 181 3.82 0.88 -4.09
N ASP A 182 2.62 1.45 -4.00
CA ASP A 182 1.87 2.05 -5.09
C ASP A 182 1.63 3.55 -4.82
N LYS A 183 2.68 4.20 -4.33
CA LYS A 183 2.70 5.62 -3.96
C LYS A 183 4.10 6.17 -4.17
N PRO A 184 4.24 7.39 -4.75
CA PRO A 184 5.52 8.07 -4.78
C PRO A 184 6.08 8.26 -3.36
N MET A 185 7.22 7.63 -3.07
CA MET A 185 7.90 7.72 -1.78
C MET A 185 9.39 7.97 -1.96
N ARG A 186 10.00 8.74 -1.05
CA ARG A 186 11.43 9.05 -1.08
C ARG A 186 11.97 9.47 0.29
N GLY A 187 13.31 9.59 0.37
CA GLY A 187 14.00 10.10 1.55
C GLY A 187 13.56 9.39 2.82
N HIS A 188 13.36 10.16 3.89
CA HIS A 188 13.01 9.64 5.20
C HIS A 188 11.74 8.77 5.24
N GLY A 189 10.71 9.12 4.46
CA GLY A 189 9.46 8.34 4.39
C GLY A 189 9.67 6.94 3.82
N LEU A 190 10.48 6.83 2.78
CA LEU A 190 10.84 5.54 2.17
C LEU A 190 11.70 4.71 3.13
N MET A 191 12.70 5.32 3.79
CA MET A 191 13.54 4.63 4.78
C MET A 191 12.72 4.12 5.97
N GLN A 192 11.74 4.88 6.44
CA GLN A 192 10.82 4.41 7.49
C GLN A 192 10.01 3.20 7.04
N ALA A 193 9.52 3.19 5.80
CA ALA A 193 8.80 2.05 5.23
C ALA A 193 9.68 0.80 5.16
N ILE A 194 10.93 0.95 4.68
CA ILE A 194 11.92 -0.14 4.60
C ILE A 194 12.19 -0.72 5.99
N ALA A 195 12.42 0.15 6.99
CA ALA A 195 12.69 -0.27 8.36
C ALA A 195 11.54 -1.10 8.96
N ARG A 196 10.29 -0.94 8.46
CA ARG A 196 9.15 -1.74 8.94
C ARG A 196 9.22 -3.20 8.51
N VAL A 197 9.59 -3.46 7.27
CA VAL A 197 9.66 -4.84 6.75
C VAL A 197 10.95 -5.56 7.14
N ASN A 198 12.03 -4.84 7.49
CA ASN A 198 13.31 -5.41 7.85
C ASN A 198 13.44 -5.80 9.34
N ARG A 199 12.33 -5.92 10.05
CA ARG A 199 12.32 -6.44 11.41
C ARG A 199 12.65 -7.93 11.45
N VAL A 200 13.48 -8.32 12.42
CA VAL A 200 13.75 -9.73 12.71
C VAL A 200 12.48 -10.36 13.30
N PHE A 201 12.07 -11.48 12.77
CA PHE A 201 10.91 -12.24 13.24
C PHE A 201 11.05 -13.71 12.87
N ARG A 202 11.15 -14.61 13.85
CA ARG A 202 11.37 -16.05 13.64
C ARG A 202 12.49 -16.28 12.60
N ASP A 203 12.27 -17.15 11.63
CA ASP A 203 13.24 -17.47 10.55
C ASP A 203 13.14 -16.54 9.33
N LYS A 204 12.39 -15.43 9.44
CA LYS A 204 12.29 -14.45 8.36
C LYS A 204 13.65 -13.88 7.99
N GLN A 205 14.16 -14.21 6.81
CA GLN A 205 15.49 -13.81 6.31
C GLN A 205 15.56 -12.31 5.92
N GLY A 206 14.46 -11.58 5.94
CA GLY A 206 14.37 -10.17 5.61
C GLY A 206 13.01 -9.79 5.03
N GLY A 207 12.79 -8.50 4.88
CA GLY A 207 11.58 -7.98 4.25
C GLY A 207 11.77 -7.77 2.75
N VAL A 208 10.66 -7.77 2.02
CA VAL A 208 10.61 -7.45 0.59
C VAL A 208 9.83 -6.17 0.37
N ILE A 209 10.41 -5.26 -0.41
CA ILE A 209 9.72 -4.10 -0.96
C ILE A 209 9.37 -4.44 -2.41
N VAL A 210 8.10 -4.42 -2.72
CA VAL A 210 7.55 -4.56 -4.08
C VAL A 210 7.12 -3.19 -4.56
N ASP A 211 7.62 -2.77 -5.70
CA ASP A 211 7.45 -1.43 -6.23
C ASP A 211 6.66 -1.44 -7.55
N TYR A 212 5.51 -0.78 -7.54
CA TYR A 212 4.63 -0.65 -8.69
C TYR A 212 4.76 0.69 -9.45
N LEU A 213 5.63 1.61 -8.98
CA LEU A 213 5.81 2.94 -9.58
C LEU A 213 7.23 3.24 -10.08
N GLY A 214 8.19 2.34 -9.87
CA GLY A 214 9.57 2.55 -10.32
C GLY A 214 10.39 3.47 -9.42
N ILE A 215 10.26 3.35 -8.08
CA ILE A 215 11.01 4.17 -7.10
C ILE A 215 12.45 3.70 -6.85
N ALA A 216 13.01 2.82 -7.70
CA ALA A 216 14.34 2.24 -7.50
C ALA A 216 15.46 3.30 -7.38
N TYR A 217 15.35 4.39 -8.12
CA TYR A 217 16.32 5.49 -8.06
C TYR A 217 16.26 6.21 -6.71
N GLN A 218 15.05 6.55 -6.26
CA GLN A 218 14.81 7.20 -4.96
C GLN A 218 15.26 6.30 -3.80
N LEU A 219 15.14 4.98 -3.96
CA LEU A 219 15.65 4.02 -2.99
C LEU A 219 17.18 4.07 -2.89
N LYS A 220 17.88 4.10 -4.03
CA LYS A 220 19.35 4.23 -4.06
C LYS A 220 19.82 5.53 -3.43
N GLN A 221 19.17 6.65 -3.73
CA GLN A 221 19.50 7.93 -3.11
C GLN A 221 19.31 7.87 -1.60
N ALA A 222 18.14 7.40 -1.13
CA ALA A 222 17.84 7.32 0.29
C ALA A 222 18.83 6.43 1.07
N LEU A 223 19.35 5.36 0.44
CA LEU A 223 20.38 4.49 1.04
C LEU A 223 21.77 5.12 1.05
N ASN A 224 22.08 6.01 0.12
CA ASN A 224 23.37 6.70 0.07
C ASN A 224 23.45 7.87 1.06
N ASP A 225 22.30 8.45 1.42
CA ASP A 225 22.19 9.60 2.35
C ASP A 225 22.15 9.16 3.82
N TYR A 226 22.20 7.82 4.10
CA TYR A 226 22.17 7.20 5.41
C TYR A 226 23.50 6.50 5.73
#